data_6ce1d91a287707506dea0b6a42641c47
#
_entry.id   6ce1d91a287707506dea0b6a42641c47
#
_cell.length_a   1.000
_cell.length_b   1.000
_cell.length_c   1.000
_cell.angle_alpha   90.00
_cell.angle_beta   90.00
_cell.angle_gamma   90.00
#
_symmetry.space_group_name_H-M   'P 1'
#
loop_
_entity.id
_entity.type
_entity.pdbx_description
1 polymer ?
#
loop_
_entity_poly.entity_id
_entity_poly.type
_entity_poly.pdbx_seq_one_letter_code
_entity_poly.pdbx_strand_id
1 'polypeptide(L)'
;MGKVKIHYRNVATLRDGLRQALYKTADAICTDVHDKQVIPFHKGILSEETKPDDTREPNKAYVVSAMPYARRLYFHPEYNFRTENNEHAGGKWFEPWTSKGKYAGWVKRRFESFVKECADV
;
A
#
# COMPACT_ATOMS: atom_id res chain seq x y z
N MET A 1 -3.88 38.81 -19.96
CA MET A 1 -3.49 37.85 -18.94
C MET A 1 -4.70 37.09 -18.42
N GLY A 2 -4.69 35.80 -18.49
CA GLY A 2 -5.80 34.99 -18.08
C GLY A 2 -6.02 34.99 -16.56
N LYS A 3 -7.27 35.08 -16.15
CA LYS A 3 -7.61 34.88 -14.74
C LYS A 3 -7.65 33.40 -14.42
N VAL A 4 -7.01 33.01 -13.35
CA VAL A 4 -7.14 31.66 -12.82
C VAL A 4 -8.41 31.63 -12.00
N LYS A 5 -9.40 30.86 -12.45
CA LYS A 5 -10.60 30.60 -11.69
C LYS A 5 -10.50 29.24 -11.04
N ILE A 6 -10.57 29.20 -9.73
CA ILE A 6 -10.63 27.95 -8.99
C ILE A 6 -12.09 27.70 -8.65
N HIS A 7 -12.66 26.66 -9.25
CA HIS A 7 -14.03 26.25 -8.94
C HIS A 7 -14.00 25.25 -7.78
N TYR A 8 -14.79 25.50 -6.74
CA TYR A 8 -14.86 24.60 -5.59
C TYR A 8 -15.20 23.15 -5.99
N ARG A 9 -16.08 22.98 -6.98
CA ARG A 9 -16.39 21.64 -7.50
C ARG A 9 -15.17 20.93 -8.05
N ASN A 10 -14.35 21.64 -8.83
CA ASN A 10 -13.15 21.06 -9.44
C ASN A 10 -12.10 20.72 -8.38
N VAL A 11 -11.96 21.55 -7.35
CA VAL A 11 -11.05 21.27 -6.23
C VAL A 11 -11.50 20.05 -5.44
N ALA A 12 -12.79 19.96 -5.12
CA ALA A 12 -13.34 18.80 -4.41
C ALA A 12 -13.19 17.51 -5.22
N THR A 13 -13.49 17.57 -6.52
CA THR A 13 -13.34 16.42 -7.42
C THR A 13 -11.89 15.97 -7.51
N LEU A 14 -10.95 16.91 -7.63
CA LEU A 14 -9.53 16.62 -7.64
C LEU A 14 -9.09 15.95 -6.34
N ARG A 15 -9.52 16.49 -5.20
CA ARG A 15 -9.20 15.91 -3.89
C ARG A 15 -9.73 14.49 -3.74
N ASP A 16 -10.97 14.25 -4.15
CA ASP A 16 -11.57 12.92 -4.10
C ASP A 16 -10.86 11.96 -5.04
N GLY A 17 -10.46 12.40 -6.22
CA GLY A 17 -9.66 11.63 -7.16
C GLY A 17 -8.30 11.26 -6.59
N LEU A 18 -7.63 12.20 -5.89
CA LEU A 18 -6.35 11.93 -5.24
C LEU A 18 -6.50 10.91 -4.10
N ARG A 19 -7.58 10.98 -3.33
CA ARG A 19 -7.87 9.99 -2.28
C ARG A 19 -8.11 8.61 -2.86
N GLN A 20 -8.85 8.52 -3.95
CA GLN A 20 -9.05 7.25 -4.66
C GLN A 20 -7.73 6.70 -5.19
N ALA A 21 -6.86 7.57 -5.73
CA ALA A 21 -5.54 7.16 -6.21
C ALA A 21 -4.67 6.62 -5.09
N LEU A 22 -4.70 7.25 -3.91
CA LEU A 22 -3.99 6.75 -2.72
C LEU A 22 -4.48 5.36 -2.31
N TYR A 23 -5.79 5.16 -2.25
CA TYR A 23 -6.36 3.86 -1.90
C TYR A 23 -5.99 2.79 -2.92
N LYS A 24 -6.11 3.10 -4.21
CA LYS A 24 -5.73 2.17 -5.28
C LYS A 24 -4.25 1.82 -5.24
N THR A 25 -3.40 2.78 -4.87
CA THR A 25 -1.96 2.54 -4.71
C THR A 25 -1.71 1.60 -3.54
N ALA A 26 -2.36 1.84 -2.39
CA ALA A 26 -2.25 0.95 -1.23
C ALA A 26 -2.75 -0.47 -1.57
N ASP A 27 -3.84 -0.58 -2.30
CA ASP A 27 -4.37 -1.86 -2.76
C ASP A 27 -3.39 -2.57 -3.71
N ALA A 28 -2.78 -1.83 -4.64
CA ALA A 28 -1.79 -2.38 -5.57
C ALA A 28 -0.55 -2.88 -4.82
N ILE A 29 -0.09 -2.14 -3.80
CA ILE A 29 1.02 -2.58 -2.95
C ILE A 29 0.63 -3.86 -2.21
N CYS A 30 -0.56 -3.91 -1.65
CA CYS A 30 -1.09 -5.08 -0.94
C CYS A 30 -1.10 -6.30 -1.87
N THR A 31 -1.60 -6.16 -3.08
CA THR A 31 -1.62 -7.23 -4.08
C THR A 31 -0.21 -7.69 -4.43
N ASP A 32 0.72 -6.74 -4.64
CA ASP A 32 2.09 -7.07 -5.00
C ASP A 32 2.82 -7.77 -3.85
N VAL A 33 2.57 -7.35 -2.61
CA VAL A 33 3.11 -8.02 -1.41
C VAL A 33 2.64 -9.47 -1.35
N HIS A 34 1.36 -9.73 -1.60
CA HIS A 34 0.81 -11.08 -1.64
C HIS A 34 1.42 -11.91 -2.79
N ASP A 35 1.53 -11.32 -3.98
CA ASP A 35 2.06 -12.01 -5.16
C ASP A 35 3.53 -12.40 -4.98
N LYS A 36 4.31 -11.60 -4.25
CA LYS A 36 5.72 -11.89 -4.00
C LYS A 36 5.95 -12.84 -2.82
N GLN A 37 4.89 -13.24 -2.14
CA GLN A 37 4.94 -14.28 -1.10
C GLN A 37 5.94 -13.96 0.03
N VAL A 38 5.99 -12.70 0.45
CA VAL A 38 6.93 -12.23 1.48
C VAL A 38 6.35 -12.26 2.89
N ILE A 39 5.03 -12.38 3.03
CA ILE A 39 4.36 -12.41 4.34
C ILE A 39 4.47 -13.82 4.92
N PRO A 40 4.88 -13.97 6.21
CA PRO A 40 4.90 -15.27 6.85
C PRO A 40 3.52 -15.92 6.84
N PHE A 41 3.48 -17.19 6.45
CA PHE A 41 2.24 -17.95 6.36
C PHE A 41 2.04 -18.77 7.64
N HIS A 42 0.93 -18.54 8.31
CA HIS A 42 0.46 -19.38 9.41
C HIS A 42 -1.05 -19.49 9.27
N LYS A 43 -1.54 -20.59 8.68
CA LYS A 43 -2.95 -20.80 8.35
C LYS A 43 -3.54 -19.70 7.45
N GLY A 44 -2.71 -18.91 6.78
CA GLY A 44 -3.14 -17.84 5.88
C GLY A 44 -3.73 -16.61 6.55
N ILE A 45 -3.86 -16.56 7.87
CA ILE A 45 -4.56 -15.49 8.59
C ILE A 45 -3.84 -14.14 8.46
N LEU A 46 -2.52 -14.13 8.64
CA LEU A 46 -1.75 -12.88 8.52
C LEU A 46 -1.86 -12.28 7.12
N SER A 47 -1.79 -13.12 6.10
CA SER A 47 -1.93 -12.69 4.71
C SER A 47 -3.35 -12.16 4.44
N GLU A 48 -4.38 -12.84 4.90
CA GLU A 48 -5.79 -12.42 4.76
C GLU A 48 -6.07 -11.10 5.47
N GLU A 49 -5.45 -10.86 6.64
CA GLU A 49 -5.63 -9.64 7.42
C GLU A 49 -4.69 -8.52 7.02
N THR A 50 -3.88 -8.70 5.97
CA THR A 50 -3.05 -7.65 5.39
C THR A 50 -3.84 -6.99 4.26
N LYS A 51 -4.33 -5.78 4.53
CA LYS A 51 -5.29 -5.07 3.67
C LYS A 51 -4.96 -3.59 3.58
N PRO A 52 -5.40 -2.92 2.49
CA PRO A 52 -5.33 -1.47 2.43
C PRO A 52 -6.35 -0.84 3.37
N ASP A 53 -6.00 0.30 3.95
CA ASP A 53 -6.87 1.06 4.86
C ASP A 53 -6.70 2.55 4.62
N ASP A 54 -7.79 3.23 4.22
CA ASP A 54 -7.82 4.67 4.00
C ASP A 54 -8.70 5.41 5.02
N THR A 55 -9.16 4.71 6.06
CA THR A 55 -10.13 5.23 7.02
C THR A 55 -9.51 5.94 8.22
N ARG A 56 -8.19 5.82 8.42
CA ARG A 56 -7.49 6.36 9.59
C ARG A 56 -7.30 7.86 9.55
N GLU A 57 -6.91 8.38 8.38
CA GLU A 57 -6.65 9.81 8.17
C GLU A 57 -7.14 10.22 6.78
N PRO A 58 -7.64 11.47 6.62
CA PRO A 58 -8.32 11.86 5.37
C PRO A 58 -7.46 11.86 4.11
N ASN A 59 -6.16 12.10 4.22
CA ASN A 59 -5.29 12.25 3.06
C ASN A 59 -4.17 11.22 3.04
N LYS A 60 -4.39 10.07 3.66
CA LYS A 60 -3.40 8.99 3.73
C LYS A 60 -4.07 7.65 3.53
N ALA A 61 -3.33 6.74 2.94
CA ALA A 61 -3.72 5.34 2.83
C ALA A 61 -2.58 4.48 3.38
N TYR A 62 -2.93 3.40 4.03
CA TYR A 62 -1.99 2.49 4.68
C TYR A 62 -2.22 1.08 4.18
N VAL A 63 -1.15 0.29 4.18
CA VAL A 63 -1.26 -1.17 4.09
C VAL A 63 -1.01 -1.71 5.49
N VAL A 64 -1.98 -2.42 6.04
CA VAL A 64 -2.00 -2.81 7.44
C VAL A 64 -2.09 -4.33 7.57
N SER A 65 -1.21 -4.90 8.39
CA SER A 65 -1.33 -6.30 8.84
C SER A 65 -1.96 -6.28 10.23
N ALA A 66 -3.25 -6.59 10.32
CA ALA A 66 -4.08 -6.32 11.49
C ALA A 66 -4.05 -7.41 12.57
N MET A 67 -3.15 -8.38 12.48
CA MET A 67 -3.05 -9.44 13.49
C MET A 67 -2.20 -9.01 14.68
N PRO A 68 -2.56 -9.43 15.91
CA PRO A 68 -1.82 -9.03 17.13
C PRO A 68 -0.33 -9.39 17.09
N TYR A 69 0.04 -10.50 16.46
CA TYR A 69 1.43 -10.96 16.36
C TYR A 69 2.19 -10.40 15.15
N ALA A 70 1.54 -9.64 14.27
CA ALA A 70 2.17 -9.14 13.05
C ALA A 70 3.38 -8.26 13.35
N ARG A 71 3.25 -7.35 14.31
CA ARG A 71 4.36 -6.48 14.72
C ARG A 71 5.58 -7.26 15.18
N ARG A 72 5.37 -8.29 15.96
CA ARG A 72 6.47 -9.14 16.47
C ARG A 72 7.20 -9.83 15.33
N LEU A 73 6.46 -10.43 14.40
CA LEU A 73 7.05 -11.10 13.24
C LEU A 73 7.75 -10.09 12.33
N TYR A 74 7.16 -8.94 12.13
CA TYR A 74 7.70 -7.89 11.26
C TYR A 74 9.06 -7.40 11.72
N PHE A 75 9.24 -7.17 13.02
CA PHE A 75 10.46 -6.61 13.56
C PHE A 75 11.49 -7.64 14.01
N HIS A 76 11.26 -8.92 13.72
CA HIS A 76 12.19 -10.01 14.05
C HIS A 76 12.56 -10.83 12.79
N PRO A 77 13.31 -10.22 11.85
CA PRO A 77 13.68 -10.92 10.62
C PRO A 77 14.60 -12.12 10.87
N GLU A 78 15.22 -12.23 12.05
CA GLU A 78 16.06 -13.36 12.45
C GLU A 78 15.27 -14.63 12.76
N TYR A 79 13.93 -14.55 12.88
CA TYR A 79 13.11 -15.72 13.11
C TYR A 79 13.13 -16.65 11.90
N ASN A 80 13.06 -17.96 12.17
CA ASN A 80 13.06 -18.98 11.13
C ASN A 80 11.65 -19.15 10.57
N PHE A 81 11.31 -18.39 9.54
CA PHE A 81 9.97 -18.40 8.94
C PHE A 81 9.80 -19.61 8.02
N ARG A 82 8.57 -20.17 8.02
CA ARG A 82 8.19 -21.23 7.08
C ARG A 82 8.06 -20.67 5.67
N THR A 83 8.65 -21.36 4.70
CA THR A 83 8.60 -20.97 3.29
C THR A 83 7.77 -21.92 2.44
N GLU A 84 7.06 -22.87 3.04
CA GLU A 84 6.29 -23.91 2.33
C GLU A 84 5.16 -23.32 1.48
N ASN A 85 4.46 -22.31 1.98
CA ASN A 85 3.33 -21.68 1.30
C ASN A 85 3.69 -20.32 0.69
N ASN A 86 4.57 -19.56 1.34
CA ASN A 86 5.10 -18.29 0.83
C ASN A 86 6.61 -18.39 0.76
N GLU A 87 7.13 -18.53 -0.45
CA GLU A 87 8.53 -18.86 -0.72
C GLU A 87 9.52 -17.85 -0.14
N HIS A 88 9.14 -16.57 -0.12
CA HIS A 88 9.99 -15.47 0.33
C HIS A 88 9.57 -14.93 1.69
N ALA A 89 8.86 -15.70 2.50
CA ALA A 89 8.40 -15.30 3.81
C ALA A 89 9.56 -14.86 4.71
N GLY A 90 9.38 -13.73 5.39
CA GLY A 90 10.39 -13.17 6.28
C GLY A 90 9.83 -11.98 7.05
N GLY A 91 10.65 -11.37 7.90
CA GLY A 91 10.29 -10.14 8.59
C GLY A 91 10.39 -8.93 7.67
N LYS A 92 9.89 -7.78 8.13
CA LYS A 92 9.94 -6.50 7.42
C LYS A 92 9.43 -6.60 5.97
N TRP A 93 8.33 -7.30 5.77
CA TRP A 93 7.80 -7.62 4.44
C TRP A 93 7.33 -6.43 3.62
N PHE A 94 7.05 -5.26 4.23
CA PHE A 94 6.72 -4.04 3.49
C PHE A 94 7.93 -3.22 3.05
N GLU A 95 9.11 -3.50 3.58
CA GLU A 95 10.30 -2.67 3.36
C GLU A 95 10.65 -2.42 1.90
N PRO A 96 10.55 -3.41 0.99
CA PRO A 96 10.84 -3.17 -0.43
C PRO A 96 9.97 -2.11 -1.10
N TRP A 97 8.77 -1.85 -0.56
CA TRP A 97 7.83 -0.86 -1.08
C TRP A 97 7.89 0.49 -0.36
N THR A 98 8.77 0.64 0.61
CA THR A 98 9.01 1.93 1.27
C THR A 98 9.89 2.84 0.41
N SER A 99 10.02 4.11 0.81
CA SER A 99 10.77 5.10 0.05
C SER A 99 12.24 4.75 -0.19
N LYS A 100 12.80 3.84 0.61
CA LYS A 100 14.18 3.36 0.47
C LYS A 100 14.27 1.94 -0.09
N GLY A 101 13.15 1.34 -0.42
CA GLY A 101 13.08 -0.03 -0.91
C GLY A 101 13.27 -0.14 -2.42
N LYS A 102 13.51 -1.35 -2.88
CA LYS A 102 13.75 -1.62 -4.31
C LYS A 102 12.54 -1.37 -5.20
N TYR A 103 11.33 -1.37 -4.65
CA TYR A 103 10.10 -1.11 -5.39
C TYR A 103 9.56 0.31 -5.22
N ALA A 104 10.33 1.23 -4.62
CA ALA A 104 9.88 2.61 -4.40
C ALA A 104 9.50 3.31 -5.70
N GLY A 105 10.29 3.12 -6.77
CA GLY A 105 9.99 3.69 -8.09
C GLY A 105 8.70 3.13 -8.70
N TRP A 106 8.45 1.83 -8.51
CA TRP A 106 7.21 1.20 -8.97
C TRP A 106 5.99 1.79 -8.25
N VAL A 107 6.08 1.99 -6.93
CA VAL A 107 4.99 2.59 -6.13
C VAL A 107 4.69 4.00 -6.64
N LYS A 108 5.73 4.80 -6.86
CA LYS A 108 5.57 6.16 -7.39
C LYS A 108 4.87 6.17 -8.75
N ARG A 109 5.30 5.30 -9.66
CA ARG A 109 4.69 5.19 -11.00
C ARG A 109 3.24 4.74 -10.94
N ARG A 110 2.92 3.79 -10.06
CA ARG A 110 1.53 3.33 -9.88
C ARG A 110 0.65 4.46 -9.33
N PHE A 111 1.15 5.21 -8.36
CA PHE A 111 0.40 6.36 -7.83
C PHE A 111 0.15 7.41 -8.92
N GLU A 112 1.16 7.77 -9.69
CA GLU A 112 1.02 8.73 -10.79
C GLU A 112 0.00 8.26 -11.83
N SER A 113 0.02 6.97 -12.16
CA SER A 113 -0.95 6.37 -13.09
C SER A 113 -2.38 6.45 -12.55
N PHE A 114 -2.57 6.15 -11.27
CA PHE A 114 -3.89 6.24 -10.64
C PHE A 114 -4.39 7.68 -10.50
N VAL A 115 -3.49 8.64 -10.27
CA VAL A 115 -3.84 10.06 -10.27
C VAL A 115 -4.41 10.48 -11.62
N LYS A 116 -3.76 10.08 -12.70
CA LYS A 116 -4.26 10.36 -14.06
C LYS A 116 -5.64 9.73 -14.31
N GLU A 117 -5.82 8.51 -13.86
CA GLU A 117 -7.08 7.77 -14.02
C GLU A 117 -8.23 8.37 -13.20
N CYS A 118 -7.98 8.65 -11.91
CA CYS A 118 -9.02 9.03 -10.95
C CYS A 118 -9.27 10.52 -10.86
N ALA A 119 -8.24 11.34 -11.08
CA ALA A 119 -8.35 12.81 -10.96
C ALA A 119 -8.44 13.52 -12.29
N ASP A 120 -8.38 12.79 -13.39
CA ASP A 120 -8.49 13.31 -14.78
C ASP A 120 -7.50 14.45 -15.04
N VAL A 121 -6.25 14.19 -14.67
CA VAL A 121 -5.16 15.18 -14.80
C VAL A 121 -4.25 14.83 -15.95
#